data_3828e9749f5a66d32540fb471b9fe91f
#
_entry.id   3828e9749f5a66d32540fb471b9fe91f
#
_cell.length_a   1.000
_cell.length_b   1.000
_cell.length_c   1.000
_cell.angle_alpha   90.00
_cell.angle_beta   90.00
_cell.angle_gamma   90.00
#
_symmetry.space_group_name_H-M   'P 1'
#
loop_
_entity.id
_entity.type
_entity.pdbx_description
1 polymer ?
#
loop_
_entity_poly.entity_id
_entity_poly.type
_entity_poly.pdbx_seq_one_letter_code
_entity_poly.pdbx_strand_id
1 'polypeptide(L)'
;MPPTVSDTAPPAAPSAASPTVLTRPVRYHADGGALLEHLTRAGLLRSAGRSADDGEAAGVRPVDCVLLESADITTKASRTTVAVLEASARLTCWGGTVTAEALSTVDGEGPGADGLAALARLEERLSEHLADRSPGRLTLALPTSADDDATIEERERLTALSTIEPLRVLAQAEVDHPHLPLEAGAFAFDYLSTFESLPEVAQGANTCPDYLFYDARIILVVDHPTQEATLVGASVDAAELERRLDALAAAINTAADAAEHSPAPPEVAADSAVLHAVPTTSDADFEAVVETMRGYIADGDVYQVVPSRGFTIDCPDALAAYHVLRHANPSPYMFYLAAPDFELFGASPESALLYSVRSGRVAIRPIAGTRPRGLHPDGSVDHERDTRLELELRTDAKEVAEHVMLVDLARNDVARVSRPGTRSVQDLLRVDRYSRVMHLVSEVSGELAEDLDALDAFRASMTMGTLTGAPKLRAAELIRQAEGVRRGSYGGSVGYIRGDGELDTCIVIRSGFVVDGTALVQAGAGVVAASSPAAEAAETVHKARAVLEAVAAVQGAELVIDTTGKEA
;
A
#
# COMPACT_ATOMS: atom_id res chain seq x y z
N MET A 1 64.88 30.25 6.65
CA MET A 1 63.65 29.94 7.40
C MET A 1 62.47 30.30 6.50
N PRO A 2 61.67 29.32 6.01
CA PRO A 2 60.43 29.62 5.32
C PRO A 2 59.28 29.75 6.36
N PRO A 3 58.22 30.50 6.09
CA PRO A 3 57.13 30.74 7.01
C PRO A 3 56.24 29.49 7.16
N THR A 4 55.91 29.21 8.40
CA THR A 4 54.94 28.16 8.79
C THR A 4 53.54 28.52 8.30
N VAL A 5 52.97 27.71 7.44
CA VAL A 5 51.55 27.73 7.07
C VAL A 5 50.77 27.15 8.25
N SER A 6 49.91 27.95 8.85
CA SER A 6 48.97 27.48 9.86
C SER A 6 47.86 26.71 9.18
N ASP A 7 47.82 25.42 9.44
CA ASP A 7 46.74 24.50 9.06
C ASP A 7 45.53 24.76 9.96
N THR A 8 44.64 25.65 9.54
CA THR A 8 43.34 25.80 10.15
C THR A 8 42.41 24.81 9.50
N ALA A 9 42.16 23.71 10.19
CA ALA A 9 41.08 22.78 9.82
C ALA A 9 39.74 23.56 9.66
N PRO A 10 38.93 23.24 8.65
CA PRO A 10 37.60 23.86 8.53
C PRO A 10 36.79 23.57 9.78
N PRO A 11 35.89 24.49 10.21
CA PRO A 11 35.01 24.24 11.34
C PRO A 11 34.18 23.02 11.08
N ALA A 12 34.12 22.10 12.04
CA ALA A 12 33.24 20.96 12.03
C ALA A 12 31.80 21.45 11.76
N ALA A 13 31.12 20.81 10.83
CA ALA A 13 29.70 21.06 10.61
C ALA A 13 28.95 20.89 11.94
N PRO A 14 27.95 21.74 12.25
CA PRO A 14 27.18 21.59 13.48
C PRO A 14 26.56 20.19 13.49
N SER A 15 26.83 19.43 14.54
CA SER A 15 26.17 18.17 14.84
C SER A 15 24.66 18.41 14.73
N ALA A 16 23.97 17.71 13.84
CA ALA A 16 22.53 17.79 13.73
C ALA A 16 21.93 17.49 15.11
N ALA A 17 21.14 18.42 15.65
CA ALA A 17 20.51 18.22 16.94
C ALA A 17 19.60 16.98 16.85
N SER A 18 19.74 16.03 17.79
CA SER A 18 18.84 14.87 17.85
C SER A 18 17.40 15.35 18.03
N PRO A 19 16.43 14.80 17.29
CA PRO A 19 15.04 15.25 17.41
C PRO A 19 14.47 14.95 18.80
N THR A 20 13.68 15.88 19.31
CA THR A 20 12.90 15.70 20.53
C THR A 20 11.63 14.95 20.23
N VAL A 21 11.30 13.92 21.01
CA VAL A 21 10.03 13.19 20.90
C VAL A 21 9.07 13.69 21.96
N LEU A 22 7.85 14.01 21.55
CA LEU A 22 6.75 14.37 22.42
C LEU A 22 5.52 13.51 22.13
N THR A 23 4.76 13.22 23.19
CA THR A 23 3.51 12.47 23.11
C THR A 23 2.36 13.24 23.75
N ARG A 24 1.14 13.06 23.22
CA ARG A 24 -0.10 13.61 23.80
C ARG A 24 -1.19 12.54 23.72
N PRO A 25 -1.68 12.02 24.86
CA PRO A 25 -2.89 11.23 24.84
C PRO A 25 -4.06 12.09 24.39
N VAL A 26 -4.92 11.53 23.55
CA VAL A 26 -6.09 12.20 23.00
C VAL A 26 -7.33 11.33 23.17
N ARG A 27 -8.50 11.93 22.98
CA ARG A 27 -9.76 11.19 22.98
C ARG A 27 -9.74 10.10 21.91
N TYR A 28 -10.21 8.93 22.28
CA TYR A 28 -10.42 7.82 21.36
C TYR A 28 -11.54 8.14 20.35
N HIS A 29 -11.27 7.86 19.07
CA HIS A 29 -12.25 7.88 18.00
C HIS A 29 -12.18 6.54 17.25
N ALA A 30 -13.33 5.94 16.98
CA ALA A 30 -13.42 4.63 16.33
C ALA A 30 -13.14 4.69 14.83
N ASP A 31 -13.22 5.87 14.21
CA ASP A 31 -13.07 6.09 12.78
C ASP A 31 -11.94 7.07 12.49
N GLY A 32 -10.79 6.51 12.06
CA GLY A 32 -9.60 7.31 11.72
C GLY A 32 -9.80 8.19 10.49
N GLY A 33 -10.57 7.73 9.51
CA GLY A 33 -10.85 8.48 8.30
C GLY A 33 -11.74 9.69 8.57
N ALA A 34 -12.82 9.55 9.36
CA ALA A 34 -13.67 10.68 9.76
C ALA A 34 -12.87 11.72 10.56
N LEU A 35 -11.93 11.26 11.39
CA LEU A 35 -11.05 12.15 12.10
C LEU A 35 -10.10 12.89 11.15
N LEU A 36 -9.53 12.19 10.17
CA LEU A 36 -8.68 12.80 9.14
C LEU A 36 -9.44 13.88 8.35
N GLU A 37 -10.67 13.61 7.97
CA GLU A 37 -11.54 14.57 7.29
C GLU A 37 -11.84 15.79 8.17
N HIS A 38 -12.15 15.57 9.46
CA HIS A 38 -12.38 16.65 10.42
C HIS A 38 -11.16 17.56 10.56
N LEU A 39 -9.97 16.99 10.74
CA LEU A 39 -8.73 17.75 10.86
C LEU A 39 -8.38 18.51 9.58
N THR A 40 -8.66 17.92 8.41
CA THR A 40 -8.47 18.57 7.11
C THR A 40 -9.38 19.78 6.96
N ARG A 41 -10.68 19.65 7.25
CA ARG A 41 -11.66 20.76 7.21
C ARG A 41 -11.35 21.87 8.21
N ALA A 42 -10.76 21.51 9.35
CA ALA A 42 -10.30 22.47 10.34
C ALA A 42 -9.01 23.23 9.94
N GLY A 43 -8.42 22.90 8.79
CA GLY A 43 -7.16 23.50 8.33
C GLY A 43 -5.94 23.07 9.12
N LEU A 44 -6.04 21.95 9.85
CA LEU A 44 -4.96 21.43 10.68
C LEU A 44 -4.06 20.41 9.96
N LEU A 45 -4.42 20.03 8.74
CA LEU A 45 -3.59 19.19 7.88
C LEU A 45 -3.30 19.92 6.57
N ARG A 46 -2.23 19.53 5.90
CA ARG A 46 -1.98 19.98 4.54
C ARG A 46 -3.13 19.55 3.66
N SER A 47 -3.61 20.44 2.83
CA SER A 47 -4.76 20.19 1.99
C SER A 47 -4.64 20.85 0.62
N ALA A 48 -5.34 20.29 -0.37
CA ALA A 48 -5.53 20.86 -1.70
C ALA A 48 -7.03 20.98 -1.99
N GLY A 49 -7.39 21.92 -2.86
CA GLY A 49 -8.75 22.01 -3.40
C GLY A 49 -9.07 20.75 -4.20
N ARG A 50 -10.33 20.31 -4.17
CA ARG A 50 -10.85 19.28 -5.09
C ARG A 50 -11.12 19.91 -6.44
N SER A 51 -10.87 19.19 -7.53
CA SER A 51 -11.28 19.61 -8.87
C SER A 51 -12.81 19.57 -8.92
N ALA A 52 -13.44 20.67 -9.33
CA ALA A 52 -14.88 20.72 -9.57
C ALA A 52 -15.13 21.25 -10.97
N ASP A 53 -15.89 20.50 -11.77
CA ASP A 53 -16.31 20.91 -13.12
C ASP A 53 -17.39 22.00 -13.11
N ASP A 54 -18.12 22.24 -12.01
CA ASP A 54 -19.32 23.08 -11.96
C ASP A 54 -19.36 24.15 -10.83
N GLY A 55 -18.32 24.91 -10.59
CA GLY A 55 -18.42 26.23 -9.91
C GLY A 55 -19.00 26.29 -8.49
N GLU A 56 -19.38 25.18 -7.86
CA GLU A 56 -19.70 25.09 -6.44
C GLU A 56 -18.42 24.89 -5.63
N ALA A 57 -18.40 25.39 -4.40
CA ALA A 57 -17.22 25.36 -3.53
C ALA A 57 -16.70 23.92 -3.40
N ALA A 58 -15.73 23.58 -4.24
CA ALA A 58 -15.04 22.31 -4.19
C ALA A 58 -14.47 22.13 -2.77
N GLY A 59 -14.76 21.01 -2.12
CA GLY A 59 -14.23 20.68 -0.81
C GLY A 59 -12.70 20.63 -0.82
N VAL A 60 -12.10 20.49 0.33
CA VAL A 60 -10.67 20.25 0.47
C VAL A 60 -10.40 18.76 0.67
N ARG A 61 -9.28 18.25 0.14
CA ARG A 61 -8.76 16.93 0.43
C ARG A 61 -7.44 17.02 1.20
N PRO A 62 -7.12 16.07 2.07
CA PRO A 62 -5.79 16.04 2.67
C PRO A 62 -4.73 15.77 1.60
N VAL A 63 -3.48 16.17 1.88
CA VAL A 63 -2.31 15.92 1.03
C VAL A 63 -1.12 15.57 1.91
N ASP A 64 -0.22 14.73 1.40
CA ASP A 64 0.97 14.25 2.12
C ASP A 64 0.61 13.58 3.47
N CYS A 65 -0.40 12.72 3.44
CA CYS A 65 -0.82 11.94 4.59
C CYS A 65 -1.08 10.47 4.23
N VAL A 66 -0.99 9.60 5.24
CA VAL A 66 -1.25 8.17 5.11
C VAL A 66 -2.08 7.72 6.30
N LEU A 67 -3.17 7.00 6.04
CA LEU A 67 -3.99 6.34 7.04
C LEU A 67 -3.92 4.83 6.82
N LEU A 68 -3.51 4.10 7.84
CA LEU A 68 -3.43 2.65 7.86
C LEU A 68 -4.29 2.13 8.99
N GLU A 69 -5.28 1.30 8.67
CA GLU A 69 -6.19 0.71 9.65
C GLU A 69 -6.21 -0.81 9.50
N SER A 70 -6.38 -1.50 10.60
CA SER A 70 -6.54 -2.95 10.59
C SER A 70 -7.83 -3.36 11.29
N ALA A 71 -8.49 -4.39 10.75
CA ALA A 71 -9.65 -5.00 11.37
C ALA A 71 -9.43 -6.50 11.59
N ASP A 72 -10.05 -7.02 12.65
CA ASP A 72 -10.08 -8.45 12.89
C ASP A 72 -10.97 -9.16 11.87
N ILE A 73 -10.43 -10.19 11.25
CA ILE A 73 -11.12 -10.93 10.18
C ILE A 73 -12.45 -11.53 10.65
N THR A 74 -12.48 -12.03 11.88
CA THR A 74 -13.62 -12.77 12.43
C THR A 74 -14.68 -11.84 13.03
N THR A 75 -14.24 -10.93 13.90
CA THR A 75 -15.13 -10.03 14.64
C THR A 75 -15.44 -8.76 13.88
N LYS A 76 -14.63 -8.41 12.85
CA LYS A 76 -14.66 -7.15 12.09
C LYS A 76 -14.43 -5.91 12.96
N ALA A 77 -14.03 -6.11 14.19
CA ALA A 77 -13.67 -5.02 15.07
C ALA A 77 -12.32 -4.42 14.61
N SER A 78 -12.25 -3.11 14.60
CA SER A 78 -10.98 -2.40 14.37
C SER A 78 -9.96 -2.81 15.44
N ARG A 79 -8.69 -2.97 15.03
CA ARG A 79 -7.59 -3.34 15.93
C ARG A 79 -6.65 -2.20 16.17
N THR A 80 -6.06 -1.66 15.11
CA THR A 80 -5.13 -0.54 15.21
C THR A 80 -5.39 0.45 14.09
N THR A 81 -5.14 1.73 14.38
CA THR A 81 -5.03 2.79 13.37
C THR A 81 -3.69 3.48 13.55
N VAL A 82 -2.95 3.66 12.47
CA VAL A 82 -1.76 4.51 12.39
C VAL A 82 -2.02 5.53 11.29
N ALA A 83 -2.00 6.81 11.65
CA ALA A 83 -2.16 7.88 10.67
C ALA A 83 -0.94 8.80 10.71
N VAL A 84 -0.28 8.97 9.57
CA VAL A 84 0.69 10.06 9.36
C VAL A 84 -0.11 11.32 9.10
N LEU A 85 -0.17 12.20 10.10
CA LEU A 85 -0.88 13.47 10.04
C LEU A 85 -0.02 14.57 9.45
N GLU A 86 1.27 14.55 9.77
CA GLU A 86 2.28 15.43 9.18
C GLU A 86 3.52 14.63 8.82
N ALA A 87 4.02 14.84 7.62
CA ALA A 87 5.28 14.29 7.17
C ALA A 87 6.37 15.39 7.10
N SER A 88 7.60 15.02 7.42
CA SER A 88 8.77 15.90 7.32
C SER A 88 9.31 15.93 5.89
N ALA A 89 9.34 14.78 5.23
CA ALA A 89 9.84 14.62 3.87
C ALA A 89 8.98 13.63 3.07
N ARG A 90 9.04 13.77 1.75
CA ARG A 90 8.46 12.85 0.79
C ARG A 90 9.55 12.31 -0.12
N LEU A 91 9.59 10.98 -0.28
CA LEU A 91 10.48 10.29 -1.18
C LEU A 91 9.68 9.71 -2.34
N THR A 92 10.11 9.98 -3.57
CA THR A 92 9.49 9.49 -4.79
C THR A 92 10.54 8.83 -5.67
N CYS A 93 10.30 7.60 -6.10
CA CYS A 93 11.20 6.83 -6.96
C CYS A 93 10.60 6.65 -8.36
N TRP A 94 11.42 6.87 -9.38
CA TRP A 94 11.16 6.53 -10.76
C TRP A 94 12.42 5.92 -11.38
N GLY A 95 12.38 4.64 -11.71
CA GLY A 95 13.54 3.89 -12.20
C GLY A 95 14.72 4.00 -11.21
N GLY A 96 15.89 4.44 -11.69
CA GLY A 96 17.08 4.67 -10.86
C GLY A 96 17.14 6.04 -10.15
N THR A 97 16.08 6.84 -10.25
CA THR A 97 16.06 8.20 -9.69
C THR A 97 15.16 8.28 -8.46
N VAL A 98 15.71 8.74 -7.35
CA VAL A 98 14.94 9.03 -6.14
C VAL A 98 14.99 10.53 -5.86
N THR A 99 13.81 11.13 -5.75
CA THR A 99 13.64 12.51 -5.32
C THR A 99 13.20 12.56 -3.87
N ALA A 100 13.91 13.29 -3.03
CA ALA A 100 13.53 13.58 -1.66
C ALA A 100 13.18 15.06 -1.54
N GLU A 101 12.01 15.37 -1.01
CA GLU A 101 11.49 16.73 -0.84
C GLU A 101 11.19 17.00 0.63
N ALA A 102 11.78 18.04 1.20
CA ALA A 102 11.44 18.54 2.52
C ALA A 102 10.08 19.25 2.46
N LEU A 103 9.12 18.77 3.23
CA LEU A 103 7.78 19.32 3.24
C LEU A 103 7.70 20.55 4.15
N SER A 104 6.81 21.49 3.82
CA SER A 104 6.49 22.61 4.71
C SER A 104 5.62 22.14 5.87
N THR A 105 5.74 22.78 7.02
CA THR A 105 4.71 22.66 8.07
C THR A 105 3.39 23.26 7.60
N VAL A 106 2.28 22.91 8.24
CA VAL A 106 0.93 23.39 7.83
C VAL A 106 0.83 24.92 7.85
N ASP A 107 1.50 25.56 8.85
CA ASP A 107 1.46 27.01 9.05
C ASP A 107 2.69 27.75 8.46
N GLY A 108 3.62 27.00 7.80
CA GLY A 108 4.90 27.52 7.35
C GLY A 108 4.98 27.71 5.83
N GLU A 109 5.69 28.76 5.40
CA GLU A 109 6.12 28.92 4.02
C GLU A 109 7.50 28.30 3.81
N GLY A 110 7.63 27.39 2.83
CA GLY A 110 8.89 26.72 2.47
C GLY A 110 9.20 25.47 3.29
N PRO A 111 10.39 24.86 3.04
CA PRO A 111 10.78 23.59 3.66
C PRO A 111 10.90 23.67 5.17
N GLY A 112 10.27 22.72 5.89
CA GLY A 112 10.37 22.62 7.35
C GLY A 112 11.76 22.16 7.82
N ALA A 113 12.12 22.50 9.07
CA ALA A 113 13.42 22.17 9.65
C ALA A 113 13.66 20.66 9.71
N ASP A 114 12.63 19.87 10.03
CA ASP A 114 12.71 18.42 10.11
C ASP A 114 12.95 17.79 8.74
N GLY A 115 12.26 18.28 7.70
CA GLY A 115 12.50 17.86 6.34
C GLY A 115 13.90 18.21 5.84
N LEU A 116 14.40 19.40 6.15
CA LEU A 116 15.80 19.77 5.82
C LEU A 116 16.80 18.88 6.56
N ALA A 117 16.52 18.48 7.81
CA ALA A 117 17.35 17.54 8.54
C ALA A 117 17.33 16.14 7.92
N ALA A 118 16.17 15.67 7.45
CA ALA A 118 16.05 14.42 6.70
C ALA A 118 16.87 14.45 5.40
N LEU A 119 16.78 15.53 4.61
CA LEU A 119 17.57 15.71 3.41
C LEU A 119 19.07 15.75 3.71
N ALA A 120 19.48 16.41 4.80
CA ALA A 120 20.89 16.45 5.19
C ALA A 120 21.45 15.06 5.52
N ARG A 121 20.67 14.19 6.18
CA ARG A 121 21.07 12.79 6.41
C ARG A 121 21.23 12.00 5.11
N LEU A 122 20.30 12.18 4.17
CA LEU A 122 20.41 11.56 2.84
C LEU A 122 21.65 12.05 2.08
N GLU A 123 21.90 13.34 2.09
CA GLU A 123 23.06 13.94 1.45
C GLU A 123 24.38 13.43 2.07
N GLU A 124 24.47 13.34 3.40
CA GLU A 124 25.66 12.83 4.10
C GLU A 124 25.94 11.37 3.74
N ARG A 125 24.92 10.51 3.69
CA ARG A 125 25.06 9.06 3.48
C ARG A 125 25.17 8.67 2.01
N LEU A 126 24.59 9.47 1.11
CA LEU A 126 24.45 9.16 -0.33
C LEU A 126 25.06 10.24 -1.23
N SER A 127 26.02 11.01 -0.72
CA SER A 127 26.68 12.14 -1.44
C SER A 127 27.26 11.74 -2.80
N GLU A 128 27.79 10.52 -2.94
CA GLU A 128 28.36 10.00 -4.20
C GLU A 128 27.30 9.77 -5.28
N HIS A 129 26.03 9.69 -4.89
CA HIS A 129 24.88 9.45 -5.76
C HIS A 129 24.01 10.70 -5.96
N LEU A 130 24.46 11.86 -5.48
CA LEU A 130 23.74 13.11 -5.63
C LEU A 130 23.77 13.59 -7.09
N ALA A 131 22.63 13.61 -7.76
CA ALA A 131 22.46 14.05 -9.14
C ALA A 131 22.10 15.54 -9.24
N ASP A 132 21.24 16.04 -8.33
CA ASP A 132 20.83 17.44 -8.28
C ASP A 132 20.48 17.88 -6.86
N ARG A 133 20.64 19.17 -6.57
CA ARG A 133 20.30 19.80 -5.30
C ARG A 133 19.67 21.17 -5.54
N SER A 134 18.52 21.35 -4.95
CA SER A 134 17.86 22.65 -4.87
C SER A 134 17.32 22.90 -3.45
N PRO A 135 16.91 24.11 -3.09
CA PRO A 135 16.37 24.39 -1.76
C PRO A 135 15.19 23.46 -1.43
N GLY A 136 15.33 22.63 -0.39
CA GLY A 136 14.31 21.69 0.06
C GLY A 136 14.12 20.47 -0.84
N ARG A 137 15.03 20.18 -1.79
CA ARG A 137 14.92 19.02 -2.67
C ARG A 137 16.30 18.44 -3.00
N LEU A 138 16.41 17.11 -2.94
CA LEU A 138 17.53 16.32 -3.42
C LEU A 138 17.05 15.34 -4.48
N THR A 139 17.88 15.14 -5.51
CA THR A 139 17.69 14.08 -6.50
C THR A 139 18.91 13.16 -6.46
N LEU A 140 18.67 11.88 -6.23
CA LEU A 140 19.68 10.84 -6.16
C LEU A 140 19.58 9.95 -7.39
N ALA A 141 20.70 9.65 -8.03
CA ALA A 141 20.82 8.66 -9.09
C ALA A 141 21.44 7.39 -8.50
N LEU A 142 20.61 6.38 -8.31
CA LEU A 142 21.01 5.14 -7.65
C LEU A 142 21.03 3.98 -8.65
N PRO A 143 21.91 2.98 -8.45
CA PRO A 143 22.00 1.84 -9.34
C PRO A 143 20.67 1.09 -9.41
N THR A 144 20.37 0.60 -10.60
CA THR A 144 19.31 -0.40 -10.84
C THR A 144 20.00 -1.69 -11.27
N SER A 145 19.57 -2.82 -10.73
CA SER A 145 20.19 -4.12 -11.09
C SER A 145 19.83 -4.61 -12.49
N ALA A 146 19.01 -3.84 -13.24
CA ALA A 146 18.78 -4.12 -14.66
C ALA A 146 20.06 -4.07 -15.51
N ASP A 147 21.11 -3.41 -14.99
CA ASP A 147 22.43 -3.28 -15.64
C ASP A 147 23.44 -4.33 -15.14
N ASP A 148 23.08 -5.20 -14.18
CA ASP A 148 24.01 -6.10 -13.53
C ASP A 148 24.27 -7.40 -14.30
N ASP A 149 25.55 -7.76 -14.33
CA ASP A 149 26.08 -8.97 -14.91
C ASP A 149 25.42 -10.21 -14.25
N ALA A 150 24.92 -11.13 -15.07
CA ALA A 150 24.32 -12.41 -14.63
C ALA A 150 25.27 -13.32 -13.80
N THR A 151 26.50 -12.84 -13.53
CA THR A 151 27.51 -13.54 -12.72
C THR A 151 27.48 -13.21 -11.24
N ILE A 152 26.71 -12.19 -10.79
CA ILE A 152 26.62 -11.79 -9.38
C ILE A 152 25.71 -12.77 -8.62
N GLU A 153 26.19 -13.25 -7.47
CA GLU A 153 25.38 -14.13 -6.61
C GLU A 153 24.11 -13.39 -6.12
N GLU A 154 23.00 -14.11 -6.02
CA GLU A 154 21.70 -13.55 -5.60
C GLU A 154 21.80 -12.80 -4.26
N ARG A 155 22.58 -13.31 -3.33
CA ARG A 155 22.79 -12.67 -2.02
C ARG A 155 23.45 -11.32 -2.13
N GLU A 156 24.46 -11.20 -2.99
CA GLU A 156 25.16 -9.96 -3.26
C GLU A 156 24.24 -8.94 -3.94
N ARG A 157 23.38 -9.38 -4.86
CA ARG A 157 22.36 -8.50 -5.48
C ARG A 157 21.34 -7.96 -4.47
N LEU A 158 20.94 -8.76 -3.46
CA LEU A 158 19.97 -8.31 -2.44
C LEU A 158 20.55 -7.23 -1.54
N THR A 159 21.83 -7.31 -1.19
CA THR A 159 22.50 -6.36 -0.31
C THR A 159 23.19 -5.18 -1.06
N ALA A 160 23.19 -5.23 -2.40
CA ALA A 160 23.76 -4.16 -3.20
C ALA A 160 22.98 -2.84 -3.01
N LEU A 161 23.74 -1.73 -3.07
CA LEU A 161 23.16 -0.40 -3.06
C LEU A 161 22.11 -0.26 -4.18
N SER A 162 20.96 0.29 -3.85
CA SER A 162 19.84 0.42 -4.78
C SER A 162 18.91 1.57 -4.39
N THR A 163 17.86 1.74 -5.16
CA THR A 163 16.85 2.79 -4.94
C THR A 163 16.10 2.68 -3.61
N ILE A 164 16.21 1.57 -2.86
CA ILE A 164 15.60 1.41 -1.53
C ILE A 164 16.43 2.06 -0.41
N GLU A 165 17.70 2.37 -0.68
CA GLU A 165 18.62 2.91 0.33
C GLU A 165 18.16 4.21 1.00
N PRO A 166 17.56 5.18 0.29
CA PRO A 166 17.02 6.38 0.94
C PRO A 166 15.98 6.09 2.03
N LEU A 167 15.13 5.08 1.85
CA LEU A 167 14.18 4.64 2.89
C LEU A 167 14.92 4.07 4.10
N ARG A 168 15.96 3.25 3.86
CA ARG A 168 16.80 2.70 4.93
C ARG A 168 17.50 3.78 5.74
N VAL A 169 18.04 4.80 5.08
CA VAL A 169 18.71 5.93 5.73
C VAL A 169 17.75 6.71 6.63
N LEU A 170 16.51 6.97 6.20
CA LEU A 170 15.55 7.71 6.99
C LEU A 170 15.00 6.86 8.14
N ALA A 171 14.68 5.60 7.90
CA ALA A 171 14.21 4.68 8.95
C ALA A 171 15.25 4.47 10.07
N GLN A 172 16.54 4.65 9.81
CA GLN A 172 17.61 4.53 10.81
C GLN A 172 17.90 5.83 11.57
N ALA A 173 17.03 6.84 11.49
CA ALA A 173 17.19 8.07 12.28
C ALA A 173 17.17 7.77 13.80
N GLU A 174 18.03 8.45 14.54
CA GLU A 174 18.13 8.28 16.00
C GLU A 174 16.93 8.94 16.72
N VAL A 175 15.85 8.20 16.84
CA VAL A 175 14.63 8.58 17.57
C VAL A 175 14.29 7.47 18.56
N ASP A 176 14.26 7.76 19.84
CA ASP A 176 13.98 6.77 20.88
C ASP A 176 12.47 6.71 21.19
N HIS A 177 11.73 6.06 20.30
CA HIS A 177 10.29 5.82 20.50
C HIS A 177 9.84 4.57 19.71
N PRO A 178 8.93 3.72 20.27
CA PRO A 178 8.52 2.47 19.61
C PRO A 178 7.75 2.65 18.29
N HIS A 179 7.25 3.86 18.00
CA HIS A 179 6.51 4.14 16.76
C HIS A 179 7.22 5.08 15.79
N LEU A 180 8.37 5.65 16.18
CA LEU A 180 9.16 6.54 15.33
C LEU A 180 10.65 6.14 15.38
N PRO A 181 11.41 6.35 14.30
CA PRO A 181 10.99 6.85 12.98
C PRO A 181 9.96 5.94 12.32
N LEU A 182 9.17 6.48 11.42
CA LEU A 182 8.18 5.75 10.63
C LEU A 182 8.18 6.26 9.19
N GLU A 183 8.46 5.38 8.25
CA GLU A 183 8.27 5.60 6.82
C GLU A 183 6.99 4.91 6.39
N ALA A 184 5.98 5.65 5.95
CA ALA A 184 4.71 5.09 5.48
C ALA A 184 4.43 5.47 4.03
N GLY A 185 3.96 4.52 3.23
CA GLY A 185 3.75 4.78 1.81
C GLY A 185 3.37 3.55 0.99
N ALA A 186 3.67 3.63 -0.31
CA ALA A 186 3.34 2.60 -1.28
C ALA A 186 4.51 2.28 -2.20
N PHE A 187 4.65 1.00 -2.55
CA PHE A 187 5.45 0.50 -3.66
C PHE A 187 4.53 0.09 -4.81
N ALA A 188 4.85 0.48 -6.03
CA ALA A 188 4.18 -0.01 -7.22
C ALA A 188 4.61 -1.45 -7.56
N PHE A 189 3.77 -2.18 -8.31
CA PHE A 189 4.15 -3.45 -8.94
C PHE A 189 5.40 -3.29 -9.81
N ASP A 190 5.49 -2.18 -10.49
CA ASP A 190 6.57 -1.86 -11.42
C ASP A 190 7.91 -1.57 -10.75
N TYR A 191 7.95 -1.40 -9.42
CA TYR A 191 9.20 -1.31 -8.68
C TYR A 191 10.12 -2.52 -8.92
N LEU A 192 9.53 -3.69 -9.24
CA LEU A 192 10.28 -4.89 -9.66
C LEU A 192 11.26 -4.60 -10.81
N SER A 193 10.92 -3.70 -11.74
CA SER A 193 11.79 -3.36 -12.87
C SER A 193 13.05 -2.57 -12.49
N THR A 194 13.17 -2.08 -11.25
CA THR A 194 14.41 -1.43 -10.77
C THR A 194 15.49 -2.43 -10.40
N PHE A 195 15.15 -3.71 -10.20
CA PHE A 195 16.10 -4.76 -9.80
C PHE A 195 15.95 -6.08 -10.58
N GLU A 196 14.99 -6.19 -11.50
CA GLU A 196 14.84 -7.31 -12.44
C GLU A 196 14.64 -6.78 -13.86
N SER A 197 15.24 -7.45 -14.83
CA SER A 197 15.08 -7.08 -16.26
C SER A 197 13.71 -7.51 -16.76
N LEU A 198 12.85 -6.55 -17.06
CA LEU A 198 11.50 -6.78 -17.56
C LEU A 198 11.27 -6.00 -18.87
N PRO A 199 10.36 -6.44 -19.75
CA PRO A 199 10.01 -5.70 -20.96
C PRO A 199 9.59 -4.26 -20.65
N GLU A 200 10.08 -3.29 -21.43
CA GLU A 200 9.61 -1.92 -21.36
C GLU A 200 8.16 -1.82 -21.83
N VAL A 201 7.36 -1.03 -21.12
CA VAL A 201 5.95 -0.80 -21.45
C VAL A 201 5.61 0.68 -21.25
N ALA A 202 4.54 1.13 -21.90
CA ALA A 202 4.07 2.49 -21.77
C ALA A 202 3.55 2.80 -20.34
N GLN A 203 3.50 4.09 -19.98
CA GLN A 203 2.79 4.53 -18.80
C GLN A 203 1.29 4.27 -18.96
N GLY A 204 0.68 3.66 -17.95
CA GLY A 204 -0.77 3.46 -17.88
C GLY A 204 -1.49 4.62 -17.18
N ALA A 205 -2.80 4.49 -17.02
CA ALA A 205 -3.62 5.44 -16.26
C ALA A 205 -3.28 5.45 -14.75
N ASN A 206 -2.73 4.34 -14.24
CA ASN A 206 -2.19 4.30 -12.88
C ASN A 206 -0.77 4.90 -12.87
N THR A 207 -0.69 6.17 -12.52
CA THR A 207 0.55 6.95 -12.54
C THR A 207 1.32 6.88 -11.22
N CYS A 208 1.07 5.86 -10.39
CA CYS A 208 1.83 5.66 -9.16
C CYS A 208 3.33 5.51 -9.48
N PRO A 209 4.22 6.26 -8.82
CA PRO A 209 5.66 6.07 -8.95
C PRO A 209 6.09 4.68 -8.50
N ASP A 210 7.32 4.27 -8.80
CA ASP A 210 7.85 2.99 -8.36
C ASP A 210 7.76 2.82 -6.84
N TYR A 211 8.00 3.91 -6.10
CA TYR A 211 7.49 4.05 -4.74
C TYR A 211 7.25 5.52 -4.37
N LEU A 212 6.38 5.73 -3.39
CA LEU A 212 6.16 6.99 -2.71
C LEU A 212 6.05 6.72 -1.21
N PHE A 213 6.93 7.35 -0.41
CA PHE A 213 6.96 7.23 1.04
C PHE A 213 7.06 8.59 1.71
N TYR A 214 6.55 8.65 2.93
CA TYR A 214 6.56 9.81 3.80
C TYR A 214 7.35 9.51 5.07
N ASP A 215 8.36 10.32 5.36
CA ASP A 215 9.04 10.35 6.66
C ASP A 215 8.11 11.05 7.67
N ALA A 216 7.55 10.29 8.59
CA ALA A 216 6.52 10.77 9.50
C ALA A 216 7.09 11.70 10.57
N ARG A 217 6.50 12.89 10.68
CA ARG A 217 6.81 13.88 11.72
C ARG A 217 5.86 13.79 12.90
N ILE A 218 4.55 13.74 12.62
CA ILE A 218 3.49 13.56 13.61
C ILE A 218 2.57 12.44 13.17
N ILE A 219 2.38 11.48 14.06
CA ILE A 219 1.47 10.36 13.86
C ILE A 219 0.40 10.30 14.95
N LEU A 220 -0.76 9.77 14.58
CA LEU A 220 -1.77 9.33 15.52
C LEU A 220 -1.74 7.79 15.55
N VAL A 221 -1.62 7.23 16.74
CA VAL A 221 -1.71 5.79 16.99
C VAL A 221 -2.95 5.51 17.82
N VAL A 222 -3.82 4.62 17.35
CA VAL A 222 -5.04 4.20 18.06
C VAL A 222 -4.99 2.69 18.27
N ASP A 223 -5.16 2.27 19.51
CA ASP A 223 -5.41 0.88 19.91
C ASP A 223 -6.90 0.74 20.22
N HIS A 224 -7.64 0.11 19.32
CA HIS A 224 -9.10 -0.02 19.43
C HIS A 224 -9.53 -0.97 20.56
N PRO A 225 -8.86 -2.11 20.80
CA PRO A 225 -9.15 -2.99 21.94
C PRO A 225 -9.06 -2.30 23.30
N THR A 226 -8.07 -1.43 23.52
CA THR A 226 -7.90 -0.68 24.76
C THR A 226 -8.62 0.66 24.76
N GLN A 227 -9.08 1.12 23.59
CA GLN A 227 -9.64 2.46 23.36
C GLN A 227 -8.68 3.59 23.75
N GLU A 228 -7.39 3.35 23.51
CA GLU A 228 -6.35 4.35 23.73
C GLU A 228 -5.96 5.00 22.39
N ALA A 229 -5.76 6.32 22.44
CA ALA A 229 -5.29 7.08 21.29
C ALA A 229 -4.20 8.07 21.73
N THR A 230 -3.12 8.11 20.96
CA THR A 230 -1.95 8.94 21.29
C THR A 230 -1.39 9.61 20.03
N LEU A 231 -1.20 10.92 20.11
CA LEU A 231 -0.36 11.64 19.16
C LEU A 231 1.10 11.47 19.57
N VAL A 232 1.95 11.16 18.60
CA VAL A 232 3.40 11.04 18.76
C VAL A 232 4.04 11.91 17.70
N GLY A 233 4.99 12.74 18.10
CA GLY A 233 5.73 13.57 17.17
C GLY A 233 7.22 13.61 17.49
N ALA A 234 8.06 13.78 16.47
CA ALA A 234 9.48 14.00 16.58
C ALA A 234 9.89 15.23 15.77
N SER A 235 10.69 16.12 16.37
CA SER A 235 11.15 17.35 15.70
C SER A 235 12.46 17.87 16.29
N VAL A 236 13.26 18.51 15.46
CA VAL A 236 14.42 19.30 15.88
C VAL A 236 14.01 20.64 16.52
N ASP A 237 12.76 21.10 16.29
CA ASP A 237 12.14 22.25 16.96
C ASP A 237 11.07 21.79 17.95
N ALA A 238 11.49 21.52 19.18
CA ALA A 238 10.62 21.03 20.24
C ALA A 238 9.49 22.01 20.59
N ALA A 239 9.72 23.33 20.50
CA ALA A 239 8.71 24.32 20.86
C ALA A 239 7.60 24.42 19.79
N GLU A 240 7.97 24.29 18.53
CA GLU A 240 7.00 24.23 17.43
C GLU A 240 6.21 22.92 17.50
N LEU A 241 6.88 21.77 17.71
CA LEU A 241 6.24 20.47 17.87
C LEU A 241 5.21 20.48 19.01
N GLU A 242 5.55 21.06 20.17
CA GLU A 242 4.63 21.17 21.29
C GLU A 242 3.35 21.91 20.91
N ARG A 243 3.48 23.09 20.27
CA ARG A 243 2.32 23.87 19.79
C ARG A 243 1.46 23.08 18.81
N ARG A 244 2.10 22.34 17.88
CA ARG A 244 1.36 21.53 16.88
C ARG A 244 0.59 20.39 17.52
N LEU A 245 1.25 19.64 18.41
CA LEU A 245 0.59 18.55 19.15
C LEU A 245 -0.58 19.04 19.99
N ASP A 246 -0.43 20.20 20.67
CA ASP A 246 -1.50 20.80 21.47
C ASP A 246 -2.69 21.24 20.59
N ALA A 247 -2.44 21.82 19.41
CA ALA A 247 -3.49 22.21 18.47
C ALA A 247 -4.25 20.97 17.90
N LEU A 248 -3.52 19.94 17.50
CA LEU A 248 -4.10 18.69 17.01
C LEU A 248 -4.89 17.99 18.13
N ALA A 249 -4.32 17.90 19.35
CA ALA A 249 -4.99 17.30 20.50
C ALA A 249 -6.28 18.04 20.87
N ALA A 250 -6.27 19.38 20.85
CA ALA A 250 -7.48 20.16 21.10
C ALA A 250 -8.59 19.86 20.08
N ALA A 251 -8.24 19.79 18.79
CA ALA A 251 -9.20 19.48 17.73
C ALA A 251 -9.75 18.04 17.86
N ILE A 252 -8.87 17.06 18.08
CA ILE A 252 -9.26 15.66 18.27
C ILE A 252 -10.18 15.50 19.49
N ASN A 253 -9.83 16.12 20.60
CA ASN A 253 -10.61 16.02 21.84
C ASN A 253 -12.01 16.66 21.74
N THR A 254 -12.20 17.62 20.82
CA THR A 254 -13.46 18.32 20.59
C THR A 254 -14.24 17.80 19.40
N ALA A 255 -13.64 16.92 18.57
CA ALA A 255 -14.32 16.30 17.45
C ALA A 255 -15.55 15.52 17.93
N ALA A 256 -16.67 15.64 17.21
CA ALA A 256 -17.85 14.81 17.45
C ALA A 256 -17.55 13.34 17.14
N ASP A 257 -18.18 12.40 17.86
CA ASP A 257 -18.04 10.99 17.51
C ASP A 257 -18.65 10.72 16.13
N ALA A 258 -17.86 10.10 15.25
CA ALA A 258 -18.31 9.76 13.89
C ALA A 258 -19.55 8.84 13.89
N ALA A 259 -19.80 8.11 14.99
CA ALA A 259 -21.01 7.29 15.17
C ALA A 259 -22.33 8.09 15.12
N GLU A 260 -22.28 9.41 15.38
CA GLU A 260 -23.46 10.28 15.23
C GLU A 260 -23.60 10.84 13.79
N HIS A 261 -22.55 10.72 12.97
CA HIS A 261 -22.50 11.34 11.64
C HIS A 261 -21.98 10.42 10.53
N SER A 262 -21.76 9.10 10.79
CA SER A 262 -21.54 8.17 9.68
C SER A 262 -22.85 8.12 8.88
N PRO A 263 -22.91 8.73 7.69
CA PRO A 263 -24.08 8.55 6.85
C PRO A 263 -24.14 7.05 6.57
N ALA A 264 -25.25 6.41 6.97
CA ALA A 264 -25.61 5.15 6.34
C ALA A 264 -25.48 5.38 4.84
N PRO A 265 -24.90 4.42 4.07
CA PRO A 265 -24.83 4.59 2.62
C PRO A 265 -26.21 5.08 2.16
N PRO A 266 -26.31 6.17 1.39
CA PRO A 266 -27.60 6.71 1.00
C PRO A 266 -28.40 5.59 0.38
N GLU A 267 -29.65 5.40 0.86
CA GLU A 267 -30.57 4.48 0.20
C GLU A 267 -30.71 4.96 -1.23
N VAL A 268 -30.33 4.11 -2.19
CA VAL A 268 -30.45 4.43 -3.62
C VAL A 268 -31.93 4.62 -3.90
N ALA A 269 -32.35 5.85 -4.12
CA ALA A 269 -33.74 6.18 -4.40
C ALA A 269 -34.12 5.64 -5.78
N ALA A 270 -35.42 5.38 -6.02
CA ALA A 270 -35.91 4.82 -7.29
C ALA A 270 -35.65 5.71 -8.53
N ASP A 271 -35.25 6.97 -8.33
CA ASP A 271 -34.88 7.96 -9.37
C ASP A 271 -33.39 8.36 -9.26
N SER A 272 -32.52 7.50 -8.73
CA SER A 272 -31.09 7.77 -8.58
C SER A 272 -30.40 7.92 -9.93
N ALA A 273 -29.39 8.79 -9.97
CA ALA A 273 -28.47 8.87 -11.11
C ALA A 273 -27.79 7.51 -11.33
N VAL A 274 -27.49 7.18 -12.56
CA VAL A 274 -26.71 5.96 -12.90
C VAL A 274 -25.26 6.37 -13.11
N LEU A 275 -24.36 5.68 -12.43
CA LEU A 275 -22.94 5.86 -12.58
C LEU A 275 -22.32 4.66 -13.32
N HIS A 276 -21.66 4.93 -14.42
CA HIS A 276 -21.07 3.91 -15.27
C HIS A 276 -19.62 3.65 -14.90
N ALA A 277 -19.27 2.41 -14.67
CA ALA A 277 -17.88 1.94 -14.59
C ALA A 277 -17.49 1.33 -15.95
N VAL A 278 -16.49 1.95 -16.60
CA VAL A 278 -16.07 1.57 -17.96
C VAL A 278 -14.77 0.77 -17.88
N PRO A 279 -14.71 -0.45 -18.47
CA PRO A 279 -13.52 -1.28 -18.46
C PRO A 279 -12.44 -0.72 -19.39
N THR A 280 -11.17 -0.77 -18.98
CA THR A 280 -10.02 -0.44 -19.85
C THR A 280 -9.82 -1.47 -20.97
N THR A 281 -10.32 -2.68 -20.77
CA THR A 281 -10.25 -3.80 -21.71
C THR A 281 -11.61 -4.50 -21.70
N SER A 282 -12.26 -4.67 -22.84
CA SER A 282 -13.56 -5.34 -22.96
C SER A 282 -13.50 -6.79 -22.47
N ASP A 283 -14.66 -7.40 -22.18
CA ASP A 283 -14.72 -8.82 -21.82
C ASP A 283 -14.11 -9.68 -22.94
N ALA A 284 -14.45 -9.40 -24.22
CA ALA A 284 -13.94 -10.16 -25.35
C ALA A 284 -12.41 -10.06 -25.52
N ASP A 285 -11.84 -8.87 -25.32
CA ASP A 285 -10.39 -8.69 -25.40
C ASP A 285 -9.68 -9.34 -24.20
N PHE A 286 -10.25 -9.25 -23.00
CA PHE A 286 -9.70 -9.91 -21.82
C PHE A 286 -9.78 -11.45 -21.93
N GLU A 287 -10.87 -11.98 -22.48
CA GLU A 287 -10.99 -13.42 -22.79
C GLU A 287 -9.90 -13.89 -23.77
N ALA A 288 -9.56 -13.05 -24.76
CA ALA A 288 -8.45 -13.35 -25.68
C ALA A 288 -7.08 -13.33 -24.98
N VAL A 289 -6.88 -12.42 -24.01
CA VAL A 289 -5.69 -12.42 -23.14
C VAL A 289 -5.62 -13.71 -22.33
N VAL A 290 -6.72 -14.13 -21.70
CA VAL A 290 -6.78 -15.39 -20.94
C VAL A 290 -6.43 -16.59 -21.82
N GLU A 291 -6.96 -16.69 -23.04
CA GLU A 291 -6.64 -17.78 -23.96
C GLU A 291 -5.15 -17.76 -24.37
N THR A 292 -4.57 -16.58 -24.58
CA THR A 292 -3.14 -16.43 -24.84
C THR A 292 -2.29 -16.95 -23.67
N MET A 293 -2.68 -16.60 -22.44
CA MET A 293 -1.99 -17.08 -21.22
C MET A 293 -2.09 -18.61 -21.07
N ARG A 294 -3.24 -19.20 -21.40
CA ARG A 294 -3.40 -20.66 -21.43
C ARG A 294 -2.45 -21.33 -22.44
N GLY A 295 -2.18 -20.66 -23.55
CA GLY A 295 -1.16 -21.10 -24.52
C GLY A 295 0.23 -21.21 -23.87
N TYR A 296 0.70 -20.16 -23.19
CA TYR A 296 1.98 -20.18 -22.47
C TYR A 296 2.04 -21.24 -21.36
N ILE A 297 0.91 -21.50 -20.70
CA ILE A 297 0.83 -22.58 -19.70
C ILE A 297 0.95 -23.94 -20.37
N ALA A 298 0.29 -24.15 -21.51
CA ALA A 298 0.37 -25.39 -22.28
C ALA A 298 1.78 -25.66 -22.82
N ASP A 299 2.50 -24.61 -23.20
CA ASP A 299 3.88 -24.67 -23.69
C ASP A 299 4.88 -24.89 -22.53
N GLY A 300 4.44 -24.76 -21.27
CA GLY A 300 5.25 -24.99 -20.07
C GLY A 300 6.06 -23.78 -19.60
N ASP A 301 5.76 -22.59 -20.08
CA ASP A 301 6.42 -21.34 -19.67
C ASP A 301 6.09 -20.97 -18.22
N VAL A 302 4.84 -21.13 -17.81
CA VAL A 302 4.33 -20.83 -16.47
C VAL A 302 3.29 -21.87 -16.03
N TYR A 303 3.10 -22.03 -14.73
CA TYR A 303 2.02 -22.83 -14.14
C TYR A 303 0.75 -22.00 -13.94
N GLN A 304 0.95 -20.73 -13.60
CA GLN A 304 -0.10 -19.74 -13.39
C GLN A 304 0.41 -18.36 -13.79
N VAL A 305 -0.48 -17.52 -14.31
CA VAL A 305 -0.22 -16.10 -14.56
C VAL A 305 -1.49 -15.30 -14.26
N VAL A 306 -1.33 -14.07 -13.73
CA VAL A 306 -2.44 -13.25 -13.26
C VAL A 306 -2.55 -11.96 -14.08
N PRO A 307 -3.12 -12.00 -15.30
CA PRO A 307 -3.44 -10.79 -16.06
C PRO A 307 -4.51 -9.97 -15.35
N SER A 308 -4.51 -8.65 -15.56
CA SER A 308 -5.48 -7.74 -14.98
C SER A 308 -6.05 -6.76 -16.00
N ARG A 309 -7.16 -6.12 -15.63
CA ARG A 309 -7.73 -4.96 -16.31
C ARG A 309 -8.25 -3.94 -15.30
N GLY A 310 -8.49 -2.73 -15.75
CA GLY A 310 -9.04 -1.66 -14.95
C GLY A 310 -10.51 -1.37 -15.29
N PHE A 311 -11.17 -0.67 -14.34
CA PHE A 311 -12.49 -0.07 -14.53
C PHE A 311 -12.38 1.39 -14.08
N THR A 312 -12.70 2.32 -14.96
CA THR A 312 -12.71 3.75 -14.66
C THR A 312 -14.11 4.20 -14.26
N ILE A 313 -14.18 5.03 -13.24
CA ILE A 313 -15.45 5.56 -12.71
C ILE A 313 -15.20 6.95 -12.12
N ASP A 314 -16.16 7.86 -12.27
CA ASP A 314 -16.10 9.18 -11.66
C ASP A 314 -16.08 9.08 -10.13
N CYS A 315 -15.12 9.75 -9.48
CA CYS A 315 -14.86 9.66 -8.03
C CYS A 315 -14.36 11.01 -7.49
N PRO A 316 -15.27 11.97 -7.29
CA PRO A 316 -14.89 13.31 -6.85
C PRO A 316 -14.38 13.34 -5.40
N ASP A 317 -14.66 12.31 -4.59
CA ASP A 317 -14.28 12.22 -3.18
C ASP A 317 -13.76 10.82 -2.80
N ALA A 318 -12.46 10.63 -2.95
CA ALA A 318 -11.79 9.36 -2.64
C ALA A 318 -11.83 9.03 -1.13
N LEU A 319 -11.75 10.02 -0.24
CA LEU A 319 -11.81 9.80 1.20
C LEU A 319 -13.21 9.35 1.63
N ALA A 320 -14.27 9.95 1.06
CA ALA A 320 -15.64 9.49 1.30
C ALA A 320 -15.87 8.07 0.75
N ALA A 321 -15.31 7.74 -0.44
CA ALA A 321 -15.37 6.39 -0.98
C ALA A 321 -14.63 5.38 -0.08
N TYR A 322 -13.49 5.76 0.49
CA TYR A 322 -12.79 4.97 1.49
C TYR A 322 -13.67 4.70 2.73
N HIS A 323 -14.37 5.72 3.25
CA HIS A 323 -15.29 5.55 4.38
C HIS A 323 -16.38 4.51 4.11
N VAL A 324 -17.03 4.61 2.95
CA VAL A 324 -18.06 3.64 2.55
C VAL A 324 -17.46 2.23 2.43
N LEU A 325 -16.32 2.10 1.75
CA LEU A 325 -15.64 0.81 1.58
C LEU A 325 -15.24 0.18 2.92
N ARG A 326 -14.69 0.97 3.85
CA ARG A 326 -14.30 0.55 5.19
C ARG A 326 -15.46 -0.07 5.97
N HIS A 327 -16.65 0.52 5.90
CA HIS A 327 -17.83 0.03 6.58
C HIS A 327 -18.47 -1.17 5.88
N ALA A 328 -18.51 -1.16 4.54
CA ALA A 328 -19.13 -2.22 3.76
C ALA A 328 -18.27 -3.49 3.71
N ASN A 329 -16.95 -3.34 3.70
CA ASN A 329 -16.00 -4.43 3.50
C ASN A 329 -14.77 -4.34 4.41
N PRO A 330 -14.93 -4.33 5.76
CA PRO A 330 -13.80 -4.28 6.68
C PRO A 330 -12.83 -5.44 6.42
N SER A 331 -11.56 -5.10 6.31
CA SER A 331 -10.47 -6.00 5.91
C SER A 331 -9.29 -5.88 6.88
N PRO A 332 -8.39 -6.88 6.96
CA PRO A 332 -7.21 -6.83 7.82
C PRO A 332 -6.33 -5.61 7.55
N TYR A 333 -6.31 -5.14 6.31
CA TYR A 333 -5.56 -3.96 5.90
C TYR A 333 -6.48 -3.01 5.15
N MET A 334 -6.73 -1.86 5.72
CA MET A 334 -7.46 -0.76 5.09
C MET A 334 -6.53 0.44 5.04
N PHE A 335 -6.52 1.14 3.93
CA PHE A 335 -5.58 2.24 3.73
C PHE A 335 -6.18 3.37 2.90
N TYR A 336 -5.72 4.58 3.23
CA TYR A 336 -5.90 5.77 2.42
C TYR A 336 -4.57 6.53 2.40
N LEU A 337 -4.05 6.83 1.22
CA LEU A 337 -2.84 7.59 0.98
C LEU A 337 -3.19 8.75 0.06
N ALA A 338 -2.86 9.96 0.47
CA ALA A 338 -3.07 11.16 -0.31
C ALA A 338 -1.73 11.80 -0.69
N ALA A 339 -1.40 11.72 -1.97
CA ALA A 339 -0.29 12.42 -2.60
C ALA A 339 -0.76 13.75 -3.23
N PRO A 340 0.15 14.65 -3.63
CA PRO A 340 -0.23 15.86 -4.37
C PRO A 340 -1.03 15.56 -5.63
N ASP A 341 -0.61 14.54 -6.39
CA ASP A 341 -1.09 14.27 -7.74
C ASP A 341 -2.10 13.11 -7.81
N PHE A 342 -2.26 12.33 -6.73
CA PHE A 342 -3.19 11.21 -6.69
C PHE A 342 -3.65 10.88 -5.27
N GLU A 343 -4.71 10.10 -5.18
CA GLU A 343 -5.16 9.45 -3.96
C GLU A 343 -5.24 7.94 -4.21
N LEU A 344 -4.89 7.14 -3.21
CA LEU A 344 -4.97 5.68 -3.25
C LEU A 344 -5.70 5.19 -2.01
N PHE A 345 -6.79 4.44 -2.19
CA PHE A 345 -7.52 3.85 -1.08
C PHE A 345 -7.88 2.39 -1.33
N GLY A 346 -8.06 1.63 -0.27
CA GLY A 346 -8.41 0.22 -0.43
C GLY A 346 -8.69 -0.52 0.88
N ALA A 347 -9.18 -1.75 0.70
CA ALA A 347 -9.48 -2.71 1.76
C ALA A 347 -8.92 -4.08 1.38
N SER A 348 -7.62 -4.27 1.60
CA SER A 348 -6.89 -5.48 1.22
C SER A 348 -7.08 -6.60 2.23
N PRO A 349 -7.42 -7.80 1.78
CA PRO A 349 -7.46 -8.97 2.66
C PRO A 349 -6.08 -9.58 2.92
N GLU A 350 -5.05 -9.20 2.15
CA GLU A 350 -3.82 -9.98 2.01
C GLU A 350 -2.56 -9.18 2.39
N SER A 351 -1.77 -9.74 3.31
CA SER A 351 -0.44 -9.25 3.65
C SER A 351 0.53 -9.46 2.48
N ALA A 352 1.37 -8.47 2.19
CA ALA A 352 2.46 -8.61 1.24
C ALA A 352 3.68 -9.25 1.92
N LEU A 353 4.28 -8.54 2.87
CA LEU A 353 5.34 -9.04 3.74
C LEU A 353 5.17 -8.45 5.13
N LEU A 354 5.35 -9.28 6.13
CA LEU A 354 5.49 -8.90 7.53
C LEU A 354 6.89 -9.26 8.02
N TYR A 355 7.59 -8.32 8.62
CA TYR A 355 8.75 -8.59 9.47
C TYR A 355 8.48 -8.10 10.88
N SER A 356 8.56 -9.00 11.85
CA SER A 356 8.37 -8.66 13.25
C SER A 356 9.70 -8.66 14.00
N VAL A 357 10.11 -7.51 14.44
CA VAL A 357 11.32 -7.32 15.29
C VAL A 357 11.24 -8.17 16.55
N ARG A 358 10.04 -8.24 17.16
CA ARG A 358 9.84 -9.01 18.40
C ARG A 358 10.19 -10.49 18.25
N SER A 359 9.90 -11.09 17.10
CA SER A 359 10.17 -12.51 16.81
C SER A 359 11.39 -12.74 15.93
N GLY A 360 11.94 -11.69 15.29
CA GLY A 360 13.00 -11.78 14.28
C GLY A 360 12.56 -12.53 13.01
N ARG A 361 11.25 -12.62 12.74
CA ARG A 361 10.72 -13.45 11.65
C ARG A 361 10.10 -12.62 10.55
N VAL A 362 10.38 -13.02 9.32
CA VAL A 362 9.63 -12.65 8.14
C VAL A 362 8.48 -13.62 7.91
N ALA A 363 7.34 -13.14 7.44
CA ALA A 363 6.17 -13.96 7.12
C ALA A 363 5.45 -13.47 5.86
N ILE A 364 4.97 -14.43 5.06
CA ILE A 364 4.07 -14.22 3.93
C ILE A 364 2.84 -15.09 4.17
N ARG A 365 1.66 -14.54 3.94
CA ARG A 365 0.39 -15.24 4.14
C ARG A 365 -0.36 -15.36 2.81
N PRO A 366 -0.06 -16.38 1.98
CA PRO A 366 -0.78 -16.62 0.75
C PRO A 366 -2.25 -16.93 1.04
N ILE A 367 -3.12 -16.28 0.28
CA ILE A 367 -4.57 -16.47 0.30
C ILE A 367 -5.00 -16.90 -1.09
N ALA A 368 -5.65 -18.07 -1.19
CA ALA A 368 -6.24 -18.55 -2.43
C ALA A 368 -7.40 -19.48 -2.14
N GLY A 369 -8.26 -19.64 -3.13
CA GLY A 369 -9.50 -20.36 -2.96
C GLY A 369 -10.57 -19.52 -2.25
N THR A 370 -11.76 -19.46 -2.82
CA THR A 370 -12.84 -18.63 -2.30
C THR A 370 -14.17 -19.37 -2.36
N ARG A 371 -14.94 -19.27 -1.27
CA ARG A 371 -16.36 -19.63 -1.26
C ARG A 371 -17.16 -18.52 -0.57
N PRO A 372 -18.41 -18.29 -0.97
CA PRO A 372 -19.30 -17.39 -0.24
C PRO A 372 -19.57 -17.94 1.17
N ARG A 373 -19.88 -17.04 2.10
CA ARG A 373 -20.42 -17.43 3.40
C ARG A 373 -21.81 -18.03 3.26
N GLY A 374 -22.14 -18.99 4.10
CA GLY A 374 -23.51 -19.46 4.28
C GLY A 374 -24.31 -18.44 5.07
N LEU A 375 -25.03 -17.54 4.39
CA LEU A 375 -25.83 -16.51 5.05
C LEU A 375 -27.32 -16.72 4.75
N HIS A 376 -28.15 -16.37 5.74
CA HIS A 376 -29.58 -16.15 5.57
C HIS A 376 -29.87 -14.82 4.86
N PRO A 377 -31.10 -14.60 4.34
CA PRO A 377 -31.45 -13.31 3.71
C PRO A 377 -31.32 -12.08 4.61
N ASP A 378 -31.38 -12.26 5.93
CA ASP A 378 -31.20 -11.21 6.94
C ASP A 378 -29.71 -10.94 7.29
N GLY A 379 -28.78 -11.65 6.61
CA GLY A 379 -27.35 -11.52 6.83
C GLY A 379 -26.78 -12.33 8.01
N SER A 380 -27.62 -13.01 8.78
CA SER A 380 -27.17 -13.93 9.83
C SER A 380 -26.53 -15.19 9.24
N VAL A 381 -25.64 -15.85 10.01
CA VAL A 381 -24.93 -17.05 9.55
C VAL A 381 -25.82 -18.27 9.61
N ASP A 382 -26.05 -18.93 8.47
CA ASP A 382 -26.54 -20.29 8.37
C ASP A 382 -25.38 -21.26 8.60
N HIS A 383 -25.23 -21.73 9.82
CA HIS A 383 -24.11 -22.57 10.23
C HIS A 383 -23.98 -23.89 9.45
N GLU A 384 -25.11 -24.50 9.03
CA GLU A 384 -25.08 -25.72 8.25
C GLU A 384 -24.54 -25.45 6.84
N ARG A 385 -25.08 -24.44 6.18
CA ARG A 385 -24.64 -24.03 4.84
C ARG A 385 -23.20 -23.53 4.86
N ASP A 386 -22.81 -22.75 5.86
CA ASP A 386 -21.45 -22.21 6.02
C ASP A 386 -20.42 -23.34 6.19
N THR A 387 -20.75 -24.35 7.01
CA THR A 387 -19.91 -25.53 7.20
C THR A 387 -19.80 -26.39 5.94
N ARG A 388 -20.88 -26.50 5.18
CA ARG A 388 -20.87 -27.23 3.90
C ARG A 388 -19.98 -26.56 2.87
N LEU A 389 -20.09 -25.23 2.73
CA LEU A 389 -19.25 -24.43 1.83
C LEU A 389 -17.77 -24.48 2.23
N GLU A 390 -17.48 -24.49 3.54
CA GLU A 390 -16.10 -24.71 4.00
C GLU A 390 -15.58 -26.09 3.60
N LEU A 391 -16.38 -27.14 3.79
CA LEU A 391 -15.98 -28.49 3.40
C LEU A 391 -15.74 -28.59 1.89
N GLU A 392 -16.61 -27.98 1.08
CA GLU A 392 -16.45 -27.89 -0.36
C GLU A 392 -15.11 -27.20 -0.70
N LEU A 393 -14.81 -26.06 -0.07
CA LEU A 393 -13.55 -25.35 -0.29
C LEU A 393 -12.32 -26.20 0.07
N ARG A 394 -12.35 -26.87 1.22
CA ARG A 394 -11.25 -27.73 1.70
C ARG A 394 -11.02 -28.97 0.84
N THR A 395 -12.02 -29.45 0.13
CA THR A 395 -11.97 -30.67 -0.69
C THR A 395 -11.93 -30.42 -2.19
N ASP A 396 -12.04 -29.16 -2.62
CA ASP A 396 -11.90 -28.79 -4.02
C ASP A 396 -10.45 -28.96 -4.47
N ALA A 397 -10.23 -29.92 -5.37
CA ALA A 397 -8.89 -30.29 -5.81
C ALA A 397 -8.18 -29.13 -6.57
N LYS A 398 -8.93 -28.30 -7.29
CA LYS A 398 -8.39 -27.13 -8.00
C LYS A 398 -7.92 -26.08 -7.01
N GLU A 399 -8.81 -25.64 -6.09
CA GLU A 399 -8.51 -24.60 -5.10
C GLU A 399 -7.33 -25.00 -4.19
N VAL A 400 -7.30 -26.28 -3.75
CA VAL A 400 -6.20 -26.80 -2.94
C VAL A 400 -4.89 -26.83 -3.73
N ALA A 401 -4.90 -27.24 -5.01
CA ALA A 401 -3.69 -27.26 -5.83
C ALA A 401 -3.13 -25.85 -6.09
N GLU A 402 -4.00 -24.89 -6.39
CA GLU A 402 -3.62 -23.48 -6.55
C GLU A 402 -3.05 -22.92 -5.26
N HIS A 403 -3.69 -23.17 -4.12
CA HIS A 403 -3.19 -22.69 -2.83
C HIS A 403 -1.83 -23.28 -2.47
N VAL A 404 -1.64 -24.60 -2.64
CA VAL A 404 -0.35 -25.26 -2.36
C VAL A 404 0.76 -24.72 -3.26
N MET A 405 0.48 -24.41 -4.53
CA MET A 405 1.42 -23.76 -5.44
C MET A 405 1.85 -22.38 -4.92
N LEU A 406 0.93 -21.56 -4.43
CA LEU A 406 1.24 -20.25 -3.85
C LEU A 406 2.00 -20.36 -2.53
N VAL A 407 1.71 -21.38 -1.71
CA VAL A 407 2.49 -21.69 -0.51
C VAL A 407 3.91 -22.07 -0.90
N ASP A 408 4.12 -22.84 -1.96
CA ASP A 408 5.47 -23.22 -2.41
C ASP A 408 6.25 -22.01 -2.95
N LEU A 409 5.57 -21.10 -3.65
CA LEU A 409 6.15 -19.83 -4.09
C LEU A 409 6.58 -18.95 -2.90
N ALA A 410 5.72 -18.80 -1.89
CA ALA A 410 6.05 -18.07 -0.66
C ALA A 410 7.20 -18.76 0.10
N ARG A 411 7.28 -20.09 0.06
CA ARG A 411 8.43 -20.83 0.63
C ARG A 411 9.74 -20.50 -0.06
N ASN A 412 9.74 -20.28 -1.37
CA ASN A 412 10.91 -19.85 -2.10
C ASN A 412 11.31 -18.42 -1.72
N ASP A 413 10.36 -17.50 -1.67
CA ASP A 413 10.61 -16.09 -1.29
C ASP A 413 11.22 -16.01 0.12
N VAL A 414 10.59 -16.68 1.11
CA VAL A 414 11.10 -16.72 2.49
C VAL A 414 12.45 -17.43 2.59
N ALA A 415 12.72 -18.45 1.76
CA ALA A 415 14.00 -19.17 1.78
C ALA A 415 15.19 -18.30 1.38
N ARG A 416 14.97 -17.32 0.48
CA ARG A 416 16.03 -16.42 -0.01
C ARG A 416 16.60 -15.52 1.10
N VAL A 417 15.80 -15.24 2.12
CA VAL A 417 16.12 -14.26 3.17
C VAL A 417 16.20 -14.84 4.58
N SER A 418 15.83 -16.10 4.76
CA SER A 418 15.81 -16.73 6.08
C SER A 418 17.09 -17.46 6.41
N ARG A 419 17.41 -17.53 7.70
CA ARG A 419 18.43 -18.45 8.22
C ARG A 419 18.09 -19.89 7.83
N PRO A 420 19.07 -20.67 7.34
CA PRO A 420 18.86 -22.07 7.00
C PRO A 420 18.24 -22.87 8.17
N GLY A 421 17.21 -23.66 7.86
CA GLY A 421 16.53 -24.52 8.82
C GLY A 421 15.43 -23.84 9.67
N THR A 422 15.21 -22.54 9.54
CA THR A 422 14.18 -21.81 10.32
C THR A 422 12.86 -21.63 9.58
N ARG A 423 12.84 -21.86 8.25
CA ARG A 423 11.62 -21.74 7.44
C ARG A 423 10.59 -22.79 7.85
N SER A 424 9.36 -22.35 8.05
CA SER A 424 8.23 -23.21 8.41
C SER A 424 6.96 -22.78 7.68
N VAL A 425 6.07 -23.75 7.44
CA VAL A 425 4.70 -23.49 7.00
C VAL A 425 3.79 -23.76 8.19
N GLN A 426 3.04 -22.75 8.57
CA GLN A 426 2.07 -22.81 9.67
C GLN A 426 0.66 -22.73 9.11
N ASP A 427 -0.29 -23.30 9.83
CA ASP A 427 -1.72 -23.23 9.49
C ASP A 427 -2.05 -23.63 8.03
N LEU A 428 -1.33 -24.61 7.48
CA LEU A 428 -1.54 -25.03 6.08
C LEU A 428 -3.01 -25.35 5.82
N LEU A 429 -3.61 -24.69 4.79
CA LEU A 429 -5.00 -24.87 4.38
C LEU A 429 -6.03 -24.53 5.50
N ARG A 430 -5.71 -23.58 6.37
CA ARG A 430 -6.70 -23.03 7.31
C ARG A 430 -7.77 -22.28 6.52
N VAL A 431 -9.03 -22.33 6.98
CA VAL A 431 -10.11 -21.53 6.42
C VAL A 431 -10.37 -20.32 7.31
N ASP A 432 -10.12 -19.13 6.76
CA ASP A 432 -10.48 -17.88 7.39
C ASP A 432 -11.82 -17.39 6.83
N ARG A 433 -12.74 -17.02 7.74
CA ARG A 433 -14.09 -16.59 7.41
C ARG A 433 -14.21 -15.08 7.51
N TYR A 434 -14.39 -14.45 6.36
CA TYR A 434 -14.64 -13.01 6.24
C TYR A 434 -16.16 -12.74 6.29
N SER A 435 -16.56 -11.50 6.06
CA SER A 435 -17.97 -11.10 6.14
C SER A 435 -18.87 -11.80 5.15
N ARG A 436 -18.42 -11.91 3.90
CA ARG A 436 -19.22 -12.43 2.78
C ARG A 436 -18.61 -13.67 2.13
N VAL A 437 -17.34 -13.89 2.37
CA VAL A 437 -16.55 -14.97 1.77
C VAL A 437 -15.71 -15.70 2.81
N MET A 438 -15.21 -16.86 2.46
CA MET A 438 -14.17 -17.59 3.19
C MET A 438 -13.05 -17.97 2.23
N HIS A 439 -11.84 -18.01 2.75
CA HIS A 439 -10.63 -18.30 1.97
C HIS A 439 -9.78 -19.39 2.61
N LEU A 440 -9.04 -20.11 1.78
CA LEU A 440 -7.88 -20.90 2.25
C LEU A 440 -6.72 -19.94 2.53
N VAL A 441 -6.13 -20.08 3.70
CA VAL A 441 -5.00 -19.28 4.18
C VAL A 441 -3.91 -20.20 4.72
N SER A 442 -2.68 -19.84 4.49
CA SER A 442 -1.50 -20.46 5.13
C SER A 442 -0.51 -19.38 5.54
N GLU A 443 0.39 -19.69 6.46
CA GLU A 443 1.50 -18.81 6.80
C GLU A 443 2.82 -19.49 6.51
N VAL A 444 3.67 -18.83 5.73
CA VAL A 444 5.06 -19.22 5.52
C VAL A 444 5.95 -18.22 6.23
N SER A 445 6.79 -18.67 7.14
CA SER A 445 7.66 -17.78 7.89
C SER A 445 9.05 -18.38 8.11
N GLY A 446 10.04 -17.50 8.38
CA GLY A 446 11.41 -17.85 8.68
C GLY A 446 12.10 -16.78 9.52
N GLU A 447 13.15 -17.12 10.26
CA GLU A 447 13.96 -16.11 10.93
C GLU A 447 14.82 -15.38 9.89
N LEU A 448 14.78 -14.05 9.89
CA LEU A 448 15.58 -13.22 8.98
C LEU A 448 17.08 -13.51 9.19
N ALA A 449 17.84 -13.58 8.12
CA ALA A 449 19.28 -13.76 8.21
C ALA A 449 19.96 -12.51 8.76
N GLU A 450 21.04 -12.67 9.53
CA GLU A 450 21.67 -11.59 10.31
C GLU A 450 22.27 -10.46 9.46
N ASP A 451 22.59 -10.74 8.21
CA ASP A 451 23.18 -9.81 7.24
C ASP A 451 22.13 -9.14 6.33
N LEU A 452 20.85 -9.36 6.59
CA LEU A 452 19.72 -8.75 5.85
C LEU A 452 18.82 -7.96 6.80
N ASP A 453 18.13 -6.97 6.23
CA ASP A 453 17.07 -6.26 6.91
C ASP A 453 15.68 -6.52 6.28
N ALA A 454 14.65 -5.87 6.81
CA ALA A 454 13.29 -6.03 6.34
C ALA A 454 13.09 -5.52 4.90
N LEU A 455 13.85 -4.51 4.46
CA LEU A 455 13.80 -3.96 3.10
C LEU A 455 14.42 -4.93 2.10
N ASP A 456 15.50 -5.63 2.47
CA ASP A 456 16.08 -6.68 1.65
C ASP A 456 15.08 -7.85 1.50
N ALA A 457 14.40 -8.23 2.60
CA ALA A 457 13.37 -9.24 2.57
C ALA A 457 12.18 -8.83 1.69
N PHE A 458 11.81 -7.55 1.73
CA PHE A 458 10.75 -7.01 0.87
C PHE A 458 11.14 -7.11 -0.61
N ARG A 459 12.33 -6.66 -0.99
CA ARG A 459 12.82 -6.79 -2.38
C ARG A 459 12.85 -8.24 -2.85
N ALA A 460 13.32 -9.15 -2.01
CA ALA A 460 13.37 -10.59 -2.33
C ALA A 460 11.97 -11.20 -2.56
N SER A 461 10.92 -10.69 -1.92
CA SER A 461 9.55 -11.20 -2.02
C SER A 461 8.71 -10.54 -3.11
N MET A 462 9.11 -9.38 -3.62
CA MET A 462 8.38 -8.68 -4.68
C MET A 462 8.40 -9.45 -6.00
N THR A 463 7.35 -9.48 -6.77
CA THR A 463 5.96 -9.13 -6.53
C THR A 463 5.24 -10.34 -5.96
N MET A 464 4.11 -10.13 -5.26
CA MET A 464 3.42 -11.26 -4.63
C MET A 464 2.87 -12.23 -5.68
N GLY A 465 3.08 -13.53 -5.46
CA GLY A 465 2.73 -14.59 -6.40
C GLY A 465 1.24 -14.65 -6.73
N THR A 466 0.39 -14.26 -5.80
CA THR A 466 -1.07 -14.15 -5.96
C THR A 466 -1.48 -13.10 -6.99
N LEU A 467 -0.60 -12.13 -7.31
CA LEU A 467 -0.82 -11.07 -8.30
C LEU A 467 0.08 -11.20 -9.54
N THR A 468 0.99 -12.18 -9.54
CA THR A 468 1.95 -12.38 -10.63
C THR A 468 1.78 -13.75 -11.28
N GLY A 469 2.14 -14.79 -10.57
CA GLY A 469 2.11 -16.18 -11.05
C GLY A 469 3.39 -16.94 -10.73
N ALA A 470 3.53 -18.11 -11.32
CA ALA A 470 4.65 -19.02 -11.09
C ALA A 470 5.13 -19.68 -12.40
N PRO A 471 6.43 -19.64 -12.73
CA PRO A 471 7.54 -18.93 -12.12
C PRO A 471 7.37 -17.39 -12.18
N LYS A 472 7.73 -16.68 -11.09
CA LYS A 472 7.40 -15.28 -10.85
C LYS A 472 7.86 -14.33 -11.95
N LEU A 473 9.15 -14.33 -12.31
CA LEU A 473 9.72 -13.41 -13.30
C LEU A 473 9.11 -13.64 -14.69
N ARG A 474 8.98 -14.92 -15.10
CA ARG A 474 8.35 -15.24 -16.38
C ARG A 474 6.89 -14.78 -16.43
N ALA A 475 6.15 -14.96 -15.35
CA ALA A 475 4.78 -14.47 -15.25
C ALA A 475 4.73 -12.92 -15.33
N ALA A 476 5.65 -12.22 -14.67
CA ALA A 476 5.75 -10.75 -14.73
C ALA A 476 6.05 -10.25 -16.17
N GLU A 477 6.94 -10.91 -16.90
CA GLU A 477 7.20 -10.62 -18.31
C GLU A 477 5.95 -10.75 -19.17
N LEU A 478 5.23 -11.88 -19.03
CA LEU A 478 4.02 -12.16 -19.80
C LEU A 478 2.90 -11.17 -19.50
N ILE A 479 2.75 -10.78 -18.22
CA ILE A 479 1.81 -9.77 -17.79
C ILE A 479 2.11 -8.44 -18.47
N ARG A 480 3.35 -7.97 -18.43
CA ARG A 480 3.75 -6.72 -19.08
C ARG A 480 3.50 -6.74 -20.59
N GLN A 481 3.80 -7.85 -21.23
CA GLN A 481 3.54 -8.02 -22.68
C GLN A 481 2.05 -7.98 -23.01
N ALA A 482 1.21 -8.60 -22.17
CA ALA A 482 -0.23 -8.68 -22.41
C ALA A 482 -0.96 -7.36 -22.08
N GLU A 483 -0.60 -6.71 -20.97
CA GLU A 483 -1.22 -5.47 -20.55
C GLU A 483 -0.68 -4.25 -21.31
N GLY A 484 0.57 -4.30 -21.78
CA GLY A 484 1.21 -3.27 -22.61
C GLY A 484 1.48 -1.95 -21.88
N VAL A 485 1.11 -1.85 -20.60
CA VAL A 485 1.26 -0.66 -19.76
C VAL A 485 1.77 -1.02 -18.38
N ARG A 486 2.29 -0.02 -17.66
CA ARG A 486 2.63 -0.15 -16.24
C ARG A 486 1.35 -0.35 -15.42
N ARG A 487 1.42 -1.25 -14.44
CA ARG A 487 0.32 -1.47 -13.49
C ARG A 487 0.20 -0.36 -12.45
N GLY A 488 1.29 0.34 -12.15
CA GLY A 488 1.37 1.28 -11.06
C GLY A 488 1.17 0.61 -9.70
N SER A 489 0.29 1.15 -8.86
CA SER A 489 0.06 0.66 -7.50
C SER A 489 -0.58 -0.73 -7.43
N TYR A 490 -1.38 -1.14 -8.41
CA TYR A 490 -2.09 -2.43 -8.38
C TYR A 490 -1.13 -3.63 -8.38
N GLY A 491 -1.27 -4.50 -7.39
CA GLY A 491 -0.37 -5.64 -7.18
C GLY A 491 0.98 -5.26 -6.56
N GLY A 492 1.19 -3.97 -6.27
CA GLY A 492 2.25 -3.48 -5.41
C GLY A 492 1.88 -3.62 -3.93
N SER A 493 2.42 -2.76 -3.06
CA SER A 493 2.12 -2.81 -1.63
C SER A 493 1.96 -1.44 -1.00
N VAL A 494 1.19 -1.39 0.10
CA VAL A 494 1.05 -0.23 1.00
C VAL A 494 1.37 -0.68 2.42
N GLY A 495 2.04 0.17 3.19
CA GLY A 495 2.34 -0.12 4.58
C GLY A 495 3.39 0.82 5.16
N TYR A 496 4.14 0.33 6.14
CA TYR A 496 5.13 1.12 6.84
C TYR A 496 6.38 0.33 7.20
N ILE A 497 7.45 1.08 7.45
CA ILE A 497 8.73 0.64 8.00
C ILE A 497 9.00 1.52 9.22
N ARG A 498 9.39 0.91 10.35
CA ARG A 498 9.78 1.64 11.56
C ARG A 498 11.29 1.60 11.79
N GLY A 499 11.77 2.53 12.61
CA GLY A 499 13.17 2.64 12.96
C GLY A 499 13.74 1.45 13.72
N ASP A 500 12.91 0.66 14.40
CA ASP A 500 13.29 -0.61 15.02
C ASP A 500 13.45 -1.75 13.99
N GLY A 501 13.11 -1.50 12.72
CA GLY A 501 13.14 -2.45 11.62
C GLY A 501 11.83 -3.19 11.36
N GLU A 502 10.78 -3.01 12.19
CA GLU A 502 9.45 -3.58 11.93
C GLU A 502 8.95 -3.13 10.56
N LEU A 503 8.43 -4.08 9.77
CA LEU A 503 7.81 -3.81 8.47
C LEU A 503 6.48 -4.55 8.42
N ASP A 504 5.42 -3.82 8.07
CA ASP A 504 4.11 -4.41 7.82
C ASP A 504 3.51 -3.78 6.57
N THR A 505 3.27 -4.63 5.56
CA THR A 505 2.76 -4.22 4.25
C THR A 505 1.67 -5.15 3.76
N CYS A 506 0.69 -4.59 3.07
CA CYS A 506 -0.36 -5.35 2.38
C CYS A 506 -0.25 -5.19 0.86
N ILE A 507 -0.84 -6.13 0.14
CA ILE A 507 -0.94 -6.05 -1.32
C ILE A 507 -1.99 -5.00 -1.70
N VAL A 508 -1.70 -4.17 -2.69
CA VAL A 508 -2.66 -3.20 -3.24
C VAL A 508 -3.62 -3.93 -4.17
N ILE A 509 -4.72 -4.38 -3.59
CA ILE A 509 -5.88 -4.98 -4.25
C ILE A 509 -7.16 -4.48 -3.58
N ARG A 510 -8.31 -4.64 -4.23
CA ARG A 510 -9.58 -4.09 -3.72
C ARG A 510 -9.42 -2.59 -3.43
N SER A 511 -8.86 -1.87 -4.37
CA SER A 511 -8.40 -0.49 -4.23
C SER A 511 -8.82 0.37 -5.41
N GLY A 512 -8.95 1.68 -5.17
CA GLY A 512 -9.12 2.72 -6.17
C GLY A 512 -7.90 3.63 -6.20
N PHE A 513 -7.37 3.88 -7.39
CA PHE A 513 -6.34 4.88 -7.66
C PHE A 513 -7.02 6.08 -8.32
N VAL A 514 -6.96 7.24 -7.68
CA VAL A 514 -7.76 8.42 -8.08
C VAL A 514 -6.86 9.55 -8.54
N VAL A 515 -7.09 10.01 -9.75
CA VAL A 515 -6.45 11.20 -10.34
C VAL A 515 -7.53 12.08 -10.92
N ASP A 516 -7.49 13.37 -10.63
CA ASP A 516 -8.39 14.38 -11.18
C ASP A 516 -9.89 13.98 -11.12
N GLY A 517 -10.30 13.39 -9.97
CA GLY A 517 -11.70 13.01 -9.76
C GLY A 517 -12.13 11.73 -10.47
N THR A 518 -11.22 11.00 -11.10
CA THR A 518 -11.49 9.71 -11.73
C THR A 518 -10.77 8.58 -11.00
N ALA A 519 -11.52 7.57 -10.58
CA ALA A 519 -10.94 6.35 -9.98
C ALA A 519 -10.70 5.29 -11.04
N LEU A 520 -9.51 4.69 -10.99
CA LEU A 520 -9.16 3.44 -11.68
C LEU A 520 -9.19 2.31 -10.65
N VAL A 521 -10.06 1.33 -10.86
CA VAL A 521 -10.19 0.14 -10.03
C VAL A 521 -9.69 -1.06 -10.82
N GLN A 522 -8.50 -1.58 -10.48
CA GLN A 522 -7.88 -2.70 -11.19
C GLN A 522 -8.19 -4.03 -10.51
N ALA A 523 -8.41 -5.06 -11.32
CA ALA A 523 -8.64 -6.43 -10.86
C ALA A 523 -8.07 -7.44 -11.86
N GLY A 524 -7.47 -8.52 -11.34
CA GLY A 524 -6.92 -9.61 -12.12
C GLY A 524 -7.53 -10.96 -11.76
N ALA A 525 -7.34 -11.92 -12.66
CA ALA A 525 -7.77 -13.29 -12.48
C ALA A 525 -6.59 -14.26 -12.64
N GLY A 526 -6.54 -15.30 -11.81
CA GLY A 526 -5.48 -16.30 -11.82
C GLY A 526 -5.70 -17.35 -12.90
N VAL A 527 -5.02 -17.20 -14.02
CA VAL A 527 -5.16 -18.12 -15.17
C VAL A 527 -4.29 -19.36 -14.97
N VAL A 528 -4.93 -20.53 -15.03
CA VAL A 528 -4.32 -21.86 -15.03
C VAL A 528 -4.82 -22.66 -16.25
N ALA A 529 -4.26 -23.84 -16.51
CA ALA A 529 -4.62 -24.68 -17.67
C ALA A 529 -6.14 -24.96 -17.77
N ALA A 530 -6.83 -25.09 -16.64
CA ALA A 530 -8.26 -25.37 -16.56
C ALA A 530 -9.16 -24.11 -16.58
N SER A 531 -8.58 -22.91 -16.64
CA SER A 531 -9.33 -21.65 -16.62
C SER A 531 -10.27 -21.52 -17.83
N SER A 532 -11.45 -20.93 -17.57
CA SER A 532 -12.42 -20.57 -18.61
C SER A 532 -12.33 -19.07 -18.86
N PRO A 533 -12.04 -18.60 -20.07
CA PRO A 533 -11.88 -17.18 -20.38
C PRO A 533 -13.05 -16.31 -19.85
N ALA A 534 -14.28 -16.72 -20.13
CA ALA A 534 -15.46 -15.98 -19.66
C ALA A 534 -15.61 -15.97 -18.11
N ALA A 535 -15.21 -17.05 -17.44
CA ALA A 535 -15.24 -17.08 -15.98
C ALA A 535 -14.19 -16.15 -15.36
N GLU A 536 -12.98 -16.11 -15.93
CA GLU A 536 -11.91 -15.22 -15.47
C GLU A 536 -12.25 -13.74 -15.73
N ALA A 537 -12.86 -13.42 -16.87
CA ALA A 537 -13.38 -12.07 -17.16
C ALA A 537 -14.44 -11.66 -16.13
N ALA A 538 -15.40 -12.53 -15.82
CA ALA A 538 -16.42 -12.27 -14.78
C ALA A 538 -15.79 -12.12 -13.37
N GLU A 539 -14.71 -12.85 -13.08
CA GLU A 539 -14.01 -12.76 -11.79
C GLU A 539 -13.42 -11.36 -11.58
N THR A 540 -12.85 -10.71 -12.62
CA THR A 540 -12.34 -9.33 -12.50
C THR A 540 -13.45 -8.36 -12.12
N VAL A 541 -14.64 -8.48 -12.70
CA VAL A 541 -15.82 -7.67 -12.35
C VAL A 541 -16.22 -7.88 -10.89
N HIS A 542 -16.27 -9.14 -10.44
CA HIS A 542 -16.61 -9.46 -9.05
C HIS A 542 -15.59 -8.87 -8.06
N LYS A 543 -14.30 -8.90 -8.41
CA LYS A 543 -13.22 -8.35 -7.57
C LYS A 543 -13.23 -6.83 -7.50
N ALA A 544 -13.59 -6.14 -8.56
CA ALA A 544 -13.68 -4.69 -8.62
C ALA A 544 -14.94 -4.14 -7.93
N ARG A 545 -16.02 -4.91 -7.91
CA ARG A 545 -17.38 -4.48 -7.55
C ARG A 545 -17.47 -3.73 -6.23
N ALA A 546 -16.85 -4.22 -5.15
CA ALA A 546 -16.99 -3.60 -3.83
C ALA A 546 -16.45 -2.17 -3.78
N VAL A 547 -15.35 -1.88 -4.50
CA VAL A 547 -14.77 -0.53 -4.60
C VAL A 547 -15.65 0.36 -5.47
N LEU A 548 -16.11 -0.16 -6.61
CA LEU A 548 -17.00 0.57 -7.52
C LEU A 548 -18.34 0.91 -6.84
N GLU A 549 -18.92 -0.03 -6.08
CA GLU A 549 -20.13 0.21 -5.28
C GLU A 549 -19.90 1.28 -4.20
N ALA A 550 -18.73 1.31 -3.57
CA ALA A 550 -18.40 2.34 -2.59
C ALA A 550 -18.32 3.74 -3.22
N VAL A 551 -17.70 3.85 -4.41
CA VAL A 551 -17.63 5.10 -5.17
C VAL A 551 -19.01 5.57 -5.61
N ALA A 552 -19.86 4.68 -6.14
CA ALA A 552 -21.20 5.02 -6.56
C ALA A 552 -22.10 5.44 -5.37
N ALA A 553 -21.95 4.76 -4.22
CA ALA A 553 -22.74 5.07 -3.03
C ALA A 553 -22.47 6.48 -2.48
N VAL A 554 -21.23 6.98 -2.55
CA VAL A 554 -20.90 8.37 -2.15
C VAL A 554 -21.72 9.39 -2.96
N GLN A 555 -21.99 9.08 -4.22
CA GLN A 555 -22.73 9.95 -5.14
C GLN A 555 -24.24 9.67 -5.15
N GLY A 556 -24.71 8.72 -4.31
CA GLY A 556 -26.13 8.32 -4.28
C GLY A 556 -26.60 7.71 -5.59
N ALA A 557 -25.70 7.13 -6.40
CA ALA A 557 -25.96 6.63 -7.74
C ALA A 557 -26.10 5.11 -7.76
N GLU A 558 -26.86 4.59 -8.74
CA GLU A 558 -26.86 3.16 -9.06
C GLU A 558 -25.64 2.82 -9.92
N LEU A 559 -24.88 1.80 -9.53
CA LEU A 559 -23.72 1.33 -10.29
C LEU A 559 -24.13 0.45 -11.47
N VAL A 560 -23.68 0.83 -12.66
CA VAL A 560 -23.71 -0.01 -13.86
C VAL A 560 -22.26 -0.29 -14.27
N ILE A 561 -21.87 -1.57 -14.32
CA ILE A 561 -20.55 -1.96 -14.82
C ILE A 561 -20.73 -2.34 -16.30
N ASP A 562 -20.16 -1.53 -17.18
CA ASP A 562 -20.12 -1.82 -18.60
C ASP A 562 -19.04 -2.88 -18.86
N THR A 563 -19.36 -3.91 -19.63
CA THR A 563 -18.42 -5.00 -19.97
C THR A 563 -18.07 -5.02 -21.46
N THR A 564 -18.71 -4.17 -22.24
CA THR A 564 -18.56 -4.17 -23.71
C THR A 564 -17.43 -3.24 -24.21
N GLY A 565 -16.88 -2.39 -23.34
CA GLY A 565 -15.80 -1.46 -23.70
C GLY A 565 -16.19 -0.41 -24.75
N LYS A 566 -17.49 -0.13 -24.90
CA LYS A 566 -17.94 1.02 -25.69
C LYS A 566 -17.96 2.25 -24.80
N GLU A 567 -17.26 3.29 -25.23
CA GLU A 567 -17.41 4.62 -24.67
C GLU A 567 -18.91 5.00 -24.66
N ALA A 568 -19.38 5.45 -23.50
CA ALA A 568 -20.76 5.91 -23.32
C ALA A 568 -20.97 7.27 -23.98
#